data_b4c0e240e81aad7d6c159a12bd593f25
#
_entry.id   b4c0e240e81aad7d6c159a12bd593f25
#
_cell.length_a   1.000
_cell.length_b   1.000
_cell.length_c   1.000
_cell.angle_alpha   90.00
_cell.angle_beta   90.00
_cell.angle_gamma   90.00
#
_symmetry.space_group_name_H-M   'P 1'
#
loop_
_entity.id
_entity.type
_entity.pdbx_description
1 polymer ?
#
loop_
_entity_poly.entity_id
_entity_poly.type
_entity_poly.pdbx_seq_one_letter_code
_entity_poly.pdbx_strand_id
1 'polypeptide(L)'
;MQYINVANQGVKSLSPYQAGKPIEELERELGITNIVKLASNENPFGFPESAKKAIQAQLDHLTRYPDANGFELKAAIAKKFGVQPNQITLGNGSNDLLELFAHTFAGEHDEVIYSQYAFIVYPLVTKAINAVAKEIPAKNWGHDLNGFLTALSDKTKLIFIANPNNPTGNFLTEAELDAFLAKVPENVIVVLDEAYTEFTHPSERVNSFALLEKYPNLIVSRSLSKAYGLAGLRIGYAVSNPEIADLLNRVRQPFNCNSLALTSAIAVMNDDAFVEKVAENNRQEMKRYETFCQEYGLDFIPSKGNFITIDFKQPAAPIYDALLREGVIVRPIAGYGMPNHLRISIGLPQENDKFFNALKKVLNLGK
;
A
#
# COMPACT_ATOMS: atom_id res chain seq x y z
N MET A 1 28.90 -26.38 4.47
CA MET A 1 28.21 -25.44 5.38
C MET A 1 26.95 -24.95 4.69
N GLN A 2 25.78 -25.03 5.34
CA GLN A 2 24.55 -24.46 4.77
C GLN A 2 24.32 -23.07 5.42
N TYR A 3 24.31 -22.02 4.63
CA TYR A 3 24.20 -20.64 5.12
C TYR A 3 22.87 -20.35 5.84
N ILE A 4 21.82 -21.12 5.56
CA ILE A 4 20.55 -21.04 6.30
C ILE A 4 20.75 -21.21 7.83
N ASN A 5 21.77 -21.96 8.25
CA ASN A 5 22.03 -22.22 9.67
C ASN A 5 22.57 -21.01 10.43
N VAL A 6 23.17 -20.04 9.72
CA VAL A 6 23.69 -18.80 10.29
C VAL A 6 22.77 -17.61 10.08
N ALA A 7 21.66 -17.80 9.38
CA ALA A 7 20.65 -16.77 9.19
C ALA A 7 19.85 -16.53 10.48
N ASN A 8 19.33 -15.31 10.62
CA ASN A 8 18.37 -14.95 11.65
C ASN A 8 17.16 -15.90 11.65
N GLN A 9 16.68 -16.33 12.80
CA GLN A 9 15.64 -17.36 12.92
C GLN A 9 14.36 -16.98 12.16
N GLY A 10 13.92 -15.73 12.26
CA GLY A 10 12.73 -15.27 11.54
C GLY A 10 12.90 -15.34 10.01
N VAL A 11 14.11 -15.04 9.51
CA VAL A 11 14.42 -15.08 8.07
C VAL A 11 14.35 -16.47 7.50
N LYS A 12 14.69 -17.52 8.27
CA LYS A 12 14.63 -18.92 7.81
C LYS A 12 13.24 -19.37 7.33
N SER A 13 12.20 -18.74 7.87
CA SER A 13 10.80 -19.04 7.53
C SER A 13 10.25 -18.21 6.37
N LEU A 14 11.02 -17.23 5.88
CA LEU A 14 10.59 -16.34 4.80
C LEU A 14 10.92 -16.93 3.43
N SER A 15 10.06 -16.64 2.47
CA SER A 15 10.32 -16.84 1.05
C SER A 15 10.48 -15.49 0.35
N PRO A 16 11.29 -15.40 -0.72
CA PRO A 16 11.37 -14.15 -1.49
C PRO A 16 10.01 -13.69 -1.99
N TYR A 17 9.75 -12.39 -1.89
CA TYR A 17 8.53 -11.80 -2.41
C TYR A 17 8.43 -12.02 -3.93
N GLN A 18 7.30 -12.54 -4.36
CA GLN A 18 7.01 -12.69 -5.79
C GLN A 18 6.23 -11.49 -6.29
N ALA A 19 6.87 -10.66 -7.09
CA ALA A 19 6.23 -9.53 -7.75
C ALA A 19 5.19 -9.99 -8.79
N GLY A 20 4.32 -9.07 -9.24
CA GLY A 20 3.48 -9.31 -10.40
C GLY A 20 4.32 -9.49 -11.67
N LYS A 21 3.80 -10.30 -12.64
CA LYS A 21 4.49 -10.56 -13.91
C LYS A 21 4.75 -9.23 -14.66
N PRO A 22 5.99 -8.95 -15.11
CA PRO A 22 6.29 -7.82 -15.99
C PRO A 22 5.66 -7.98 -17.40
N ILE A 23 5.34 -6.87 -18.05
CA ILE A 23 4.80 -6.87 -19.42
C ILE A 23 5.79 -7.54 -20.39
N GLU A 24 7.04 -7.15 -20.32
CA GLU A 24 8.11 -7.63 -21.21
C GLU A 24 8.38 -9.13 -21.04
N GLU A 25 8.14 -9.69 -19.87
CA GLU A 25 8.23 -11.13 -19.64
C GLU A 25 7.11 -11.87 -20.36
N LEU A 26 5.87 -11.37 -20.27
CA LEU A 26 4.73 -11.98 -20.95
C LEU A 26 4.84 -11.85 -22.48
N GLU A 27 5.36 -10.72 -22.99
CA GLU A 27 5.66 -10.54 -24.40
C GLU A 27 6.66 -11.59 -24.93
N ARG A 28 7.74 -11.82 -24.17
CA ARG A 28 8.74 -12.83 -24.54
C ARG A 28 8.20 -14.26 -24.50
N GLU A 29 7.37 -14.58 -23.50
CA GLU A 29 6.85 -15.94 -23.32
C GLU A 29 5.78 -16.32 -24.35
N LEU A 30 4.87 -15.41 -24.66
CA LEU A 30 3.70 -15.70 -25.48
C LEU A 30 3.75 -15.08 -26.89
N GLY A 31 4.71 -14.19 -27.17
CA GLY A 31 4.81 -13.49 -28.45
C GLY A 31 3.63 -12.56 -28.74
N ILE A 32 2.92 -12.10 -27.71
CA ILE A 32 1.76 -11.21 -27.84
C ILE A 32 2.16 -9.76 -27.60
N THR A 33 1.41 -8.85 -28.18
CA THR A 33 1.56 -7.41 -28.03
C THR A 33 0.28 -6.79 -27.45
N ASN A 34 0.30 -5.50 -27.14
CA ASN A 34 -0.87 -4.81 -26.59
C ASN A 34 -1.32 -5.41 -25.26
N ILE A 35 -0.36 -5.63 -24.34
CA ILE A 35 -0.64 -6.16 -23.00
C ILE A 35 -1.11 -5.02 -22.09
N VAL A 36 -2.11 -5.33 -21.24
CA VAL A 36 -2.58 -4.44 -20.17
C VAL A 36 -2.20 -5.05 -18.83
N LYS A 37 -1.53 -4.25 -17.97
CA LYS A 37 -1.13 -4.66 -16.62
C LYS A 37 -1.99 -3.97 -15.57
N LEU A 38 -2.85 -4.75 -14.92
CA LEU A 38 -3.75 -4.32 -13.84
C LEU A 38 -3.43 -5.10 -12.55
N ALA A 39 -2.16 -5.16 -12.17
CA ALA A 39 -1.65 -6.07 -11.14
C ALA A 39 -1.04 -5.40 -9.91
N SER A 40 -0.47 -4.20 -10.03
CA SER A 40 0.37 -3.60 -8.99
C SER A 40 -0.18 -2.30 -8.42
N ASN A 41 -1.45 -2.00 -8.68
CA ASN A 41 -2.13 -0.79 -8.20
C ASN A 41 -1.37 0.49 -8.60
N GLU A 42 -0.74 0.46 -9.77
CA GLU A 42 -0.03 1.58 -10.37
C GLU A 42 -1.02 2.65 -10.85
N ASN A 43 -0.55 3.88 -11.03
CA ASN A 43 -1.38 4.96 -11.54
C ASN A 43 -1.52 4.84 -13.07
N PRO A 44 -2.74 4.70 -13.62
CA PRO A 44 -2.93 4.51 -15.05
C PRO A 44 -2.64 5.76 -15.88
N PHE A 45 -2.58 6.95 -15.27
CA PHE A 45 -2.19 8.20 -15.92
C PHE A 45 -0.67 8.44 -15.91
N GLY A 46 0.11 7.54 -15.30
CA GLY A 46 1.53 7.75 -15.05
C GLY A 46 1.76 8.79 -13.94
N PHE A 47 2.70 9.70 -14.15
CA PHE A 47 2.97 10.81 -13.24
C PHE A 47 2.79 12.17 -13.95
N PRO A 48 2.51 13.26 -13.20
CA PRO A 48 2.14 14.54 -13.80
C PRO A 48 3.31 15.23 -14.48
N GLU A 49 3.00 16.14 -15.41
CA GLU A 49 4.00 16.93 -16.13
C GLU A 49 4.85 17.81 -15.19
N SER A 50 4.28 18.24 -14.06
CA SER A 50 5.00 18.94 -13.00
C SER A 50 6.19 18.13 -12.46
N ALA A 51 5.95 16.85 -12.16
CA ALA A 51 7.02 15.94 -11.71
C ALA A 51 8.04 15.65 -12.81
N LYS A 52 7.61 15.49 -14.06
CA LYS A 52 8.50 15.26 -15.19
C LYS A 52 9.47 16.41 -15.39
N LYS A 53 9.00 17.65 -15.35
CA LYS A 53 9.84 18.85 -15.42
C LYS A 53 10.84 18.92 -14.26
N ALA A 54 10.39 18.60 -13.04
CA ALA A 54 11.26 18.56 -11.86
C ALA A 54 12.39 17.53 -12.00
N ILE A 55 12.07 16.32 -12.52
CA ILE A 55 13.06 15.28 -12.82
C ILE A 55 14.09 15.80 -13.84
N GLN A 56 13.63 16.36 -14.96
CA GLN A 56 14.51 16.86 -16.00
C GLN A 56 15.49 17.93 -15.48
N ALA A 57 15.00 18.84 -14.65
CA ALA A 57 15.84 19.88 -14.04
C ALA A 57 16.89 19.32 -13.05
N GLN A 58 16.64 18.12 -12.48
CA GLN A 58 17.52 17.51 -11.50
C GLN A 58 18.60 16.62 -12.11
N LEU A 59 18.49 16.20 -13.37
CA LEU A 59 19.37 15.19 -13.97
C LEU A 59 20.86 15.55 -13.91
N ASP A 60 21.22 16.82 -14.14
CA ASP A 60 22.60 17.28 -14.12
C ASP A 60 23.23 17.35 -12.72
N HIS A 61 22.42 17.14 -11.67
CA HIS A 61 22.86 17.27 -10.28
C HIS A 61 23.03 15.91 -9.57
N LEU A 62 22.87 14.78 -10.28
CA LEU A 62 22.84 13.42 -9.68
C LEU A 62 24.20 12.93 -9.17
N THR A 63 25.29 13.65 -9.43
CA THR A 63 26.61 13.32 -8.87
C THR A 63 26.77 13.64 -7.39
N ARG A 64 25.81 14.38 -6.82
CA ARG A 64 25.79 14.75 -5.41
C ARG A 64 24.74 13.93 -4.65
N TYR A 65 25.02 13.65 -3.38
CA TYR A 65 24.03 13.07 -2.50
C TYR A 65 22.81 13.99 -2.38
N PRO A 66 21.59 13.43 -2.22
CA PRO A 66 20.41 14.23 -1.95
C PRO A 66 20.47 14.91 -0.57
N ASP A 67 19.54 15.85 -0.32
CA ASP A 67 19.32 16.37 1.04
C ASP A 67 18.88 15.24 1.96
N ALA A 68 19.74 14.87 2.91
CA ALA A 68 19.46 13.79 3.86
C ALA A 68 18.24 14.07 4.74
N ASN A 69 17.94 15.33 5.03
CA ASN A 69 16.79 15.72 5.85
C ASN A 69 15.52 15.91 5.03
N GLY A 70 15.61 16.15 3.71
CA GLY A 70 14.48 16.45 2.83
C GLY A 70 13.74 17.72 3.24
N PHE A 71 14.46 18.78 3.56
CA PHE A 71 13.93 20.01 4.14
C PHE A 71 12.76 20.59 3.33
N GLU A 72 12.92 20.75 2.02
CA GLU A 72 11.88 21.34 1.16
C GLU A 72 10.65 20.43 1.03
N LEU A 73 10.84 19.10 0.94
CA LEU A 73 9.72 18.18 0.90
C LEU A 73 8.95 18.18 2.22
N LYS A 74 9.65 18.16 3.35
CA LYS A 74 8.98 18.28 4.67
C LYS A 74 8.23 19.59 4.81
N ALA A 75 8.77 20.69 4.33
CA ALA A 75 8.09 21.98 4.30
C ALA A 75 6.82 21.97 3.43
N ALA A 76 6.88 21.32 2.26
CA ALA A 76 5.73 21.18 1.36
C ALA A 76 4.62 20.31 2.00
N ILE A 77 4.97 19.19 2.62
CA ILE A 77 4.04 18.30 3.34
C ILE A 77 3.42 19.06 4.52
N ALA A 78 4.24 19.72 5.34
CA ALA A 78 3.81 20.48 6.50
C ALA A 78 2.78 21.56 6.12
N LYS A 79 3.08 22.32 5.06
CA LYS A 79 2.17 23.35 4.52
C LYS A 79 0.86 22.76 4.03
N LYS A 80 0.92 21.63 3.30
CA LYS A 80 -0.27 21.01 2.70
C LYS A 80 -1.23 20.46 3.75
N PHE A 81 -0.71 19.86 4.79
CA PHE A 81 -1.51 19.10 5.78
C PHE A 81 -1.62 19.76 7.15
N GLY A 82 -0.99 20.93 7.36
CA GLY A 82 -1.06 21.64 8.64
C GLY A 82 -0.29 20.97 9.77
N VAL A 83 0.72 20.16 9.45
CA VAL A 83 1.59 19.49 10.43
C VAL A 83 2.94 20.20 10.53
N GLN A 84 3.76 19.82 11.53
CA GLN A 84 5.09 20.43 11.71
C GLN A 84 6.16 19.59 10.99
N PRO A 85 7.23 20.22 10.43
CA PRO A 85 8.31 19.48 9.77
C PRO A 85 8.99 18.43 10.66
N ASN A 86 9.09 18.67 11.95
CA ASN A 86 9.67 17.74 12.93
C ASN A 86 8.78 16.53 13.25
N GLN A 87 7.54 16.50 12.75
CA GLN A 87 6.65 15.35 12.83
C GLN A 87 6.84 14.38 11.65
N ILE A 88 7.63 14.76 10.63
CA ILE A 88 7.68 14.06 9.35
C ILE A 88 8.95 13.20 9.27
N THR A 89 8.75 11.94 8.89
CA THR A 89 9.82 10.99 8.54
C THR A 89 9.66 10.59 7.08
N LEU A 90 10.74 10.71 6.29
CA LEU A 90 10.75 10.34 4.87
C LEU A 90 11.25 8.90 4.68
N GLY A 91 10.69 8.18 3.74
CA GLY A 91 11.06 6.81 3.41
C GLY A 91 11.23 6.56 1.91
N ASN A 92 12.06 5.60 1.56
CA ASN A 92 12.24 5.07 0.20
C ASN A 92 11.01 4.21 -0.21
N GLY A 93 9.85 4.86 -0.28
CA GLY A 93 8.54 4.24 -0.33
C GLY A 93 7.99 3.89 1.06
N SER A 94 6.69 3.56 1.14
CA SER A 94 6.09 3.18 2.43
C SER A 94 6.64 1.86 2.99
N ASN A 95 7.13 0.95 2.16
CA ASN A 95 7.75 -0.29 2.64
C ASN A 95 8.99 -0.04 3.51
N ASP A 96 9.84 0.92 3.12
CA ASP A 96 10.99 1.36 3.93
C ASP A 96 10.53 1.90 5.29
N LEU A 97 9.44 2.66 5.32
CA LEU A 97 8.84 3.15 6.56
C LEU A 97 8.33 2.01 7.45
N LEU A 98 7.63 1.02 6.88
CA LEU A 98 7.12 -0.13 7.64
C LEU A 98 8.25 -0.93 8.30
N GLU A 99 9.36 -1.13 7.56
CA GLU A 99 10.56 -1.76 8.11
C GLU A 99 11.18 -0.90 9.22
N LEU A 100 11.25 0.42 9.02
CA LEU A 100 11.76 1.36 9.99
C LEU A 100 10.93 1.35 11.30
N PHE A 101 9.60 1.29 11.21
CA PHE A 101 8.72 1.19 12.38
C PHE A 101 8.98 -0.10 13.15
N ALA A 102 9.09 -1.24 12.45
CA ALA A 102 9.35 -2.53 13.06
C ALA A 102 10.70 -2.53 13.79
N HIS A 103 11.77 -2.06 13.14
CA HIS A 103 13.10 -2.00 13.74
C HIS A 103 13.22 -1.01 14.91
N THR A 104 12.40 0.05 14.92
CA THR A 104 12.46 1.06 15.97
C THR A 104 11.71 0.63 17.22
N PHE A 105 10.58 -0.06 17.09
CA PHE A 105 9.65 -0.26 18.21
C PHE A 105 9.48 -1.71 18.65
N ALA A 106 9.96 -2.69 17.87
CA ALA A 106 9.84 -4.10 18.24
C ALA A 106 11.15 -4.85 18.03
N GLY A 107 11.29 -5.96 18.73
CA GLY A 107 12.44 -6.84 18.63
C GLY A 107 12.06 -8.26 18.97
N GLU A 108 13.08 -9.09 19.26
CA GLU A 108 12.89 -10.47 19.67
C GLU A 108 12.03 -10.55 20.93
N HIS A 109 11.00 -11.39 20.90
CA HIS A 109 9.99 -11.61 21.94
C HIS A 109 8.91 -10.52 22.08
N ASP A 110 9.03 -9.38 21.41
CA ASP A 110 7.94 -8.40 21.32
C ASP A 110 6.85 -8.88 20.37
N GLU A 111 5.61 -8.48 20.62
CA GLU A 111 4.48 -8.85 19.82
C GLU A 111 4.07 -7.74 18.87
N VAL A 112 3.82 -8.12 17.61
CA VAL A 112 3.31 -7.24 16.54
C VAL A 112 1.97 -7.77 16.08
N ILE A 113 0.93 -6.93 16.14
CA ILE A 113 -0.44 -7.27 15.75
C ILE A 113 -0.74 -6.73 14.35
N TYR A 114 -1.33 -7.57 13.51
CA TYR A 114 -1.90 -7.20 12.22
C TYR A 114 -3.02 -8.16 11.85
N SER A 115 -3.83 -7.79 10.85
CA SER A 115 -4.98 -8.60 10.42
C SER A 115 -4.57 -9.70 9.45
N GLN A 116 -5.29 -10.81 9.48
CA GLN A 116 -5.37 -11.76 8.36
C GLN A 116 -5.74 -11.00 7.08
N TYR A 117 -5.21 -11.40 5.94
CA TYR A 117 -5.37 -10.71 4.65
C TYR A 117 -4.87 -9.27 4.64
N ALA A 118 -3.99 -8.88 5.57
CA ALA A 118 -3.34 -7.58 5.54
C ALA A 118 -2.13 -7.57 4.59
N PHE A 119 -1.59 -6.38 4.35
CA PHE A 119 -0.48 -6.19 3.42
C PHE A 119 0.73 -7.06 3.79
N ILE A 120 1.25 -7.78 2.80
CA ILE A 120 2.27 -8.83 2.99
C ILE A 120 3.56 -8.34 3.68
N VAL A 121 3.85 -7.06 3.64
CA VAL A 121 5.04 -6.48 4.28
C VAL A 121 4.95 -6.57 5.80
N TYR A 122 3.76 -6.52 6.40
CA TYR A 122 3.63 -6.59 7.86
C TYR A 122 4.17 -7.90 8.44
N PRO A 123 3.74 -9.10 7.98
CA PRO A 123 4.36 -10.34 8.43
C PRO A 123 5.84 -10.46 8.06
N LEU A 124 6.26 -9.93 6.91
CA LEU A 124 7.67 -9.98 6.49
C LEU A 124 8.57 -9.22 7.45
N VAL A 125 8.26 -7.95 7.75
CA VAL A 125 9.08 -7.13 8.66
C VAL A 125 9.03 -7.66 10.08
N THR A 126 7.88 -8.15 10.54
CA THR A 126 7.72 -8.76 11.87
C THR A 126 8.65 -9.98 12.06
N LYS A 127 8.66 -10.87 11.07
CA LYS A 127 9.53 -12.06 11.10
C LYS A 127 11.01 -11.69 10.95
N ALA A 128 11.33 -10.73 10.10
CA ALA A 128 12.72 -10.31 9.85
C ALA A 128 13.43 -9.85 11.13
N ILE A 129 12.73 -9.24 12.07
CA ILE A 129 13.25 -8.77 13.37
C ILE A 129 13.09 -9.79 14.50
N ASN A 130 12.68 -11.02 14.23
CA ASN A 130 12.36 -12.06 15.22
C ASN A 130 11.21 -11.72 16.18
N ALA A 131 10.37 -10.75 15.87
CA ALA A 131 9.21 -10.45 16.69
C ALA A 131 8.12 -11.52 16.55
N VAL A 132 7.27 -11.61 17.55
CA VAL A 132 6.15 -12.54 17.60
C VAL A 132 4.98 -11.96 16.81
N ALA A 133 4.60 -12.62 15.72
CA ALA A 133 3.45 -12.23 14.92
C ALA A 133 2.14 -12.64 15.58
N LYS A 134 1.23 -11.69 15.80
CA LYS A 134 -0.16 -11.92 16.18
C LYS A 134 -1.09 -11.56 15.03
N GLU A 135 -1.32 -12.52 14.16
CA GLU A 135 -2.27 -12.39 13.06
C GLU A 135 -3.69 -12.59 13.59
N ILE A 136 -4.52 -11.56 13.49
CA ILE A 136 -5.90 -11.58 13.95
C ILE A 136 -6.82 -12.02 12.80
N PRO A 137 -7.68 -13.03 12.99
CA PRO A 137 -8.64 -13.45 11.98
C PRO A 137 -9.46 -12.27 11.46
N ALA A 138 -9.62 -12.21 10.14
CA ALA A 138 -10.39 -11.14 9.51
C ALA A 138 -11.88 -11.30 9.78
N LYS A 139 -12.59 -10.18 9.91
CA LYS A 139 -14.04 -10.11 9.99
C LYS A 139 -14.57 -9.47 8.71
N ASN A 140 -15.37 -10.23 7.95
CA ASN A 140 -15.89 -9.77 6.65
C ASN A 140 -14.78 -9.24 5.73
N TRP A 141 -13.67 -9.97 5.63
CA TRP A 141 -12.46 -9.61 4.86
C TRP A 141 -11.68 -8.40 5.41
N GLY A 142 -12.16 -7.71 6.43
CA GLY A 142 -11.58 -6.52 7.02
C GLY A 142 -10.95 -6.77 8.39
N HIS A 143 -10.52 -5.69 9.03
CA HIS A 143 -9.92 -5.73 10.36
C HIS A 143 -10.96 -5.98 11.45
N ASP A 144 -10.68 -6.92 12.35
CA ASP A 144 -11.42 -7.07 13.61
C ASP A 144 -10.72 -6.28 14.72
N LEU A 145 -11.13 -5.03 14.89
CA LEU A 145 -10.54 -4.14 15.91
C LEU A 145 -10.76 -4.66 17.34
N ASN A 146 -11.86 -5.35 17.60
CA ASN A 146 -12.09 -5.98 18.90
C ASN A 146 -11.14 -7.16 19.12
N GLY A 147 -10.88 -7.96 18.07
CA GLY A 147 -9.87 -9.00 18.09
C GLY A 147 -8.47 -8.43 18.37
N PHE A 148 -8.11 -7.28 17.81
CA PHE A 148 -6.86 -6.59 18.09
C PHE A 148 -6.75 -6.20 19.56
N LEU A 149 -7.80 -5.62 20.15
CA LEU A 149 -7.81 -5.24 21.57
C LEU A 149 -7.71 -6.46 22.49
N THR A 150 -8.38 -7.56 22.14
CA THR A 150 -8.33 -8.81 22.92
C THR A 150 -6.93 -9.46 22.88
N ALA A 151 -6.19 -9.26 21.78
CA ALA A 151 -4.85 -9.83 21.60
C ALA A 151 -3.74 -9.02 22.31
N LEU A 152 -4.03 -7.82 22.82
CA LEU A 152 -3.05 -7.01 23.54
C LEU A 152 -2.49 -7.73 24.77
N SER A 153 -1.20 -7.60 24.98
CA SER A 153 -0.49 -8.08 26.17
C SER A 153 0.63 -7.10 26.55
N ASP A 154 1.31 -7.34 27.65
CA ASP A 154 2.47 -6.53 28.07
C ASP A 154 3.64 -6.59 27.07
N LYS A 155 3.65 -7.59 26.19
CA LYS A 155 4.66 -7.74 25.12
C LYS A 155 4.29 -7.02 23.83
N THR A 156 3.06 -6.57 23.66
CA THR A 156 2.62 -5.89 22.46
C THR A 156 3.31 -4.53 22.34
N LYS A 157 3.98 -4.28 21.21
CA LYS A 157 4.69 -3.03 20.92
C LYS A 157 4.16 -2.29 19.72
N LEU A 158 3.63 -3.02 18.74
CA LEU A 158 3.30 -2.46 17.43
C LEU A 158 2.03 -3.08 16.88
N ILE A 159 1.17 -2.24 16.29
CA ILE A 159 -0.05 -2.64 15.58
C ILE A 159 -0.01 -2.02 14.19
N PHE A 160 -0.20 -2.83 13.14
CA PHE A 160 -0.37 -2.35 11.78
C PHE A 160 -1.82 -2.39 11.34
N ILE A 161 -2.35 -1.27 10.85
CA ILE A 161 -3.69 -1.14 10.28
C ILE A 161 -3.57 -0.47 8.91
N ALA A 162 -3.87 -1.20 7.83
CA ALA A 162 -4.01 -0.61 6.49
C ALA A 162 -5.44 -0.10 6.29
N ASN A 163 -5.59 1.16 5.88
CA ASN A 163 -6.91 1.76 5.66
C ASN A 163 -6.91 2.76 4.50
N PRO A 164 -7.42 2.39 3.33
CA PRO A 164 -8.02 1.09 2.93
C PRO A 164 -7.03 -0.10 2.97
N ASN A 165 -7.56 -1.29 3.29
CA ASN A 165 -6.74 -2.50 3.32
C ASN A 165 -6.39 -3.00 1.92
N ASN A 166 -5.20 -3.57 1.77
CA ASN A 166 -4.74 -4.28 0.58
C ASN A 166 -4.40 -5.74 1.00
N PRO A 167 -4.99 -6.78 0.39
CA PRO A 167 -5.63 -6.81 -0.94
C PRO A 167 -7.16 -6.71 -0.96
N THR A 168 -7.82 -6.54 0.16
CA THR A 168 -9.28 -6.67 0.26
C THR A 168 -10.06 -5.39 -0.06
N GLY A 169 -9.46 -4.20 0.16
CA GLY A 169 -10.09 -2.92 -0.11
C GLY A 169 -11.01 -2.41 1.00
N ASN A 170 -11.19 -3.16 2.08
CA ASN A 170 -12.00 -2.77 3.23
C ASN A 170 -11.53 -1.44 3.83
N PHE A 171 -12.45 -0.74 4.45
CA PHE A 171 -12.24 0.59 4.99
C PHE A 171 -12.86 0.71 6.38
N LEU A 172 -12.13 1.34 7.29
CA LEU A 172 -12.57 1.71 8.62
C LEU A 172 -12.91 3.20 8.64
N THR A 173 -14.03 3.54 9.22
CA THR A 173 -14.45 4.94 9.43
C THR A 173 -13.59 5.62 10.50
N GLU A 174 -13.59 6.96 10.50
CA GLU A 174 -12.93 7.74 11.54
C GLU A 174 -13.46 7.40 12.95
N ALA A 175 -14.78 7.20 13.09
CA ALA A 175 -15.39 6.85 14.36
C ALA A 175 -14.94 5.47 14.87
N GLU A 176 -14.79 4.48 13.98
CA GLU A 176 -14.27 3.16 14.36
C GLU A 176 -12.80 3.22 14.78
N LEU A 177 -12.00 4.00 14.07
CA LEU A 177 -10.58 4.21 14.43
C LEU A 177 -10.42 4.98 15.73
N ASP A 178 -11.20 6.05 15.95
CA ASP A 178 -11.19 6.83 17.18
C ASP A 178 -11.57 5.97 18.39
N ALA A 179 -12.65 5.18 18.28
CA ALA A 179 -13.08 4.28 19.34
C ALA A 179 -12.07 3.16 19.65
N PHE A 180 -11.31 2.71 18.65
CA PHE A 180 -10.24 1.74 18.81
C PHE A 180 -9.02 2.37 19.49
N LEU A 181 -8.52 3.49 18.96
CA LEU A 181 -7.33 4.19 19.45
C LEU A 181 -7.49 4.61 20.91
N ALA A 182 -8.69 5.02 21.33
CA ALA A 182 -8.98 5.37 22.70
C ALA A 182 -8.80 4.23 23.72
N LYS A 183 -8.73 2.97 23.24
CA LYS A 183 -8.57 1.78 24.09
C LYS A 183 -7.18 1.16 24.00
N VAL A 184 -6.35 1.61 23.06
CA VAL A 184 -4.97 1.12 22.93
C VAL A 184 -4.08 1.83 23.95
N PRO A 185 -3.27 1.10 24.74
CA PRO A 185 -2.34 1.71 25.67
C PRO A 185 -1.30 2.60 24.95
N GLU A 186 -0.91 3.72 25.56
CA GLU A 186 0.04 4.67 24.96
C GLU A 186 1.44 4.08 24.70
N ASN A 187 1.82 3.02 25.38
CA ASN A 187 3.07 2.30 25.14
C ASN A 187 3.01 1.30 23.98
N VAL A 188 1.93 1.24 23.27
CA VAL A 188 1.75 0.44 22.03
C VAL A 188 1.63 1.38 20.85
N ILE A 189 2.57 1.31 19.92
CA ILE A 189 2.56 2.13 18.70
C ILE A 189 1.54 1.58 17.72
N VAL A 190 0.68 2.44 17.18
CA VAL A 190 -0.27 2.10 16.12
C VAL A 190 0.15 2.77 14.82
N VAL A 191 0.38 1.97 13.79
CA VAL A 191 0.64 2.45 12.43
C VAL A 191 -0.65 2.38 11.62
N LEU A 192 -1.16 3.52 11.21
CA LEU A 192 -2.24 3.65 10.23
C LEU A 192 -1.62 3.85 8.85
N ASP A 193 -1.65 2.80 8.04
CA ASP A 193 -1.10 2.79 6.69
C ASP A 193 -2.16 3.22 5.69
N GLU A 194 -2.03 4.44 5.20
CA GLU A 194 -2.96 5.12 4.31
C GLU A 194 -2.46 5.21 2.87
N ALA A 195 -1.81 4.14 2.36
CA ALA A 195 -1.28 4.13 0.99
C ALA A 195 -2.32 4.39 -0.12
N TYR A 196 -3.60 4.22 0.18
CA TYR A 196 -4.73 4.35 -0.77
C TYR A 196 -5.75 5.43 -0.37
N THR A 197 -5.45 6.27 0.62
CA THR A 197 -6.42 7.20 1.20
C THR A 197 -6.99 8.20 0.19
N GLU A 198 -6.22 8.58 -0.84
CA GLU A 198 -6.65 9.54 -1.87
C GLU A 198 -7.81 9.00 -2.72
N PHE A 199 -7.99 7.68 -2.81
CA PHE A 199 -9.07 7.04 -3.57
C PHE A 199 -10.41 7.00 -2.81
N THR A 200 -10.37 7.17 -1.49
CA THR A 200 -11.58 7.31 -0.66
C THR A 200 -12.25 8.65 -0.97
N HIS A 201 -13.58 8.64 -1.08
CA HIS A 201 -14.32 9.88 -1.33
C HIS A 201 -14.01 10.93 -0.25
N PRO A 202 -13.81 12.19 -0.59
CA PRO A 202 -13.42 13.23 0.39
C PRO A 202 -14.31 13.31 1.63
N SER A 203 -15.62 13.08 1.48
CA SER A 203 -16.57 13.11 2.61
C SER A 203 -16.49 11.91 3.56
N GLU A 204 -15.83 10.80 3.12
CA GLU A 204 -15.65 9.58 3.92
C GLU A 204 -14.22 9.46 4.43
N ARG A 205 -13.30 10.28 3.90
CA ARG A 205 -11.88 10.19 4.22
C ARG A 205 -11.62 10.49 5.69
N VAL A 206 -10.85 9.63 6.33
CA VAL A 206 -10.42 9.82 7.73
C VAL A 206 -9.54 11.06 7.86
N ASN A 207 -9.84 11.92 8.82
CA ASN A 207 -8.94 13.00 9.20
C ASN A 207 -7.86 12.48 10.17
N SER A 208 -6.96 11.66 9.64
CA SER A 208 -5.93 10.96 10.41
C SER A 208 -4.95 11.91 11.12
N PHE A 209 -4.73 13.10 10.56
CA PHE A 209 -3.85 14.09 11.20
C PHE A 209 -4.49 14.76 12.42
N ALA A 210 -5.81 14.88 12.47
CA ALA A 210 -6.50 15.27 13.70
C ALA A 210 -6.44 14.17 14.77
N LEU A 211 -6.45 12.90 14.37
CA LEU A 211 -6.25 11.79 15.30
C LEU A 211 -4.85 11.78 15.92
N LEU A 212 -3.81 12.25 15.20
CA LEU A 212 -2.45 12.39 15.74
C LEU A 212 -2.38 13.37 16.92
N GLU A 213 -3.18 14.42 16.91
CA GLU A 213 -3.24 15.38 18.03
C GLU A 213 -3.85 14.75 19.29
N LYS A 214 -4.73 13.78 19.11
CA LYS A 214 -5.45 13.10 20.17
C LYS A 214 -4.71 11.87 20.72
N TYR A 215 -3.96 11.17 19.84
CA TYR A 215 -3.31 9.90 20.15
C TYR A 215 -1.81 9.98 19.86
N PRO A 216 -0.96 10.25 20.87
CA PRO A 216 0.47 10.48 20.69
C PRO A 216 1.25 9.24 20.20
N ASN A 217 0.69 8.04 20.38
CA ASN A 217 1.24 6.76 19.93
C ASN A 217 0.82 6.36 18.50
N LEU A 218 0.10 7.23 17.78
CA LEU A 218 -0.28 6.99 16.39
C LEU A 218 0.83 7.45 15.43
N ILE A 219 1.07 6.64 14.39
CA ILE A 219 1.87 7.00 13.22
C ILE A 219 0.95 6.88 12.00
N VAL A 220 0.87 7.92 11.17
CA VAL A 220 0.17 7.88 9.88
C VAL A 220 1.21 7.75 8.78
N SER A 221 1.16 6.65 8.01
CA SER A 221 2.07 6.38 6.90
C SER A 221 1.37 6.61 5.56
N ARG A 222 2.03 7.28 4.64
CA ARG A 222 1.53 7.57 3.29
C ARG A 222 2.55 7.25 2.21
N SER A 223 2.05 6.90 1.03
CA SER A 223 2.86 6.59 -0.15
C SER A 223 2.54 7.56 -1.29
N LEU A 224 3.57 7.98 -2.02
CA LEU A 224 3.39 8.73 -3.27
C LEU A 224 3.39 7.79 -4.50
N SER A 225 3.41 6.49 -4.29
CA SER A 225 3.44 5.47 -5.35
C SER A 225 2.12 5.33 -6.11
N LYS A 226 0.97 5.64 -5.48
CA LYS A 226 -0.36 5.31 -6.00
C LYS A 226 -1.01 6.51 -6.69
N ALA A 227 -1.79 7.30 -5.98
CA ALA A 227 -2.50 8.45 -6.54
C ALA A 227 -1.57 9.53 -7.12
N TYR A 228 -0.37 9.66 -6.59
CA TYR A 228 0.63 10.64 -7.06
C TYR A 228 1.48 10.14 -8.24
N GLY A 229 1.41 8.86 -8.60
CA GLY A 229 2.08 8.30 -9.77
C GLY A 229 3.59 8.11 -9.66
N LEU A 230 4.19 8.17 -8.48
CA LEU A 230 5.64 8.11 -8.28
C LEU A 230 6.16 6.71 -7.86
N ALA A 231 5.49 5.64 -8.26
CA ALA A 231 5.84 4.27 -7.85
C ALA A 231 7.30 3.91 -8.13
N GLY A 232 7.83 4.25 -9.30
CA GLY A 232 9.20 3.97 -9.72
C GLY A 232 10.26 4.80 -9.00
N LEU A 233 9.90 5.93 -8.39
CA LEU A 233 10.82 6.81 -7.67
C LEU A 233 11.00 6.44 -6.20
N ARG A 234 10.15 5.57 -5.66
CA ARG A 234 10.26 5.07 -4.30
C ARG A 234 10.28 6.18 -3.26
N ILE A 235 9.14 6.83 -3.02
CA ILE A 235 9.00 7.89 -2.03
C ILE A 235 7.71 7.74 -1.23
N GLY A 236 7.80 7.89 0.07
CA GLY A 236 6.71 7.92 1.02
C GLY A 236 7.08 8.75 2.24
N TYR A 237 6.13 8.99 3.11
CA TYR A 237 6.38 9.70 4.35
C TYR A 237 5.46 9.20 5.46
N ALA A 238 5.90 9.43 6.69
CA ALA A 238 5.09 9.24 7.88
C ALA A 238 4.97 10.55 8.66
N VAL A 239 3.84 10.71 9.34
CA VAL A 239 3.60 11.81 10.28
C VAL A 239 3.31 11.20 11.64
N SER A 240 3.95 11.70 12.68
CA SER A 240 3.82 11.19 14.05
C SER A 240 4.11 12.27 15.07
N ASN A 241 4.02 11.91 16.35
CA ASN A 241 4.58 12.73 17.43
C ASN A 241 6.06 13.04 17.14
N PRO A 242 6.58 14.25 17.43
CA PRO A 242 7.97 14.61 17.20
C PRO A 242 8.99 13.68 17.88
N GLU A 243 8.70 13.13 19.04
CA GLU A 243 9.58 12.17 19.74
C GLU A 243 9.67 10.84 18.96
N ILE A 244 8.55 10.36 18.41
CA ILE A 244 8.52 9.19 17.53
C ILE A 244 9.33 9.47 16.27
N ALA A 245 9.12 10.61 15.63
CA ALA A 245 9.86 10.99 14.42
C ALA A 245 11.37 11.09 14.68
N ASP A 246 11.80 11.60 15.84
CA ASP A 246 13.22 11.62 16.23
C ASP A 246 13.78 10.19 16.33
N LEU A 247 13.07 9.28 17.00
CA LEU A 247 13.49 7.87 17.14
C LEU A 247 13.61 7.19 15.77
N LEU A 248 12.64 7.40 14.88
CA LEU A 248 12.67 6.87 13.51
C LEU A 248 13.88 7.40 12.73
N ASN A 249 14.19 8.69 12.85
CA ASN A 249 15.33 9.30 12.16
C ASN A 249 16.69 8.82 12.69
N ARG A 250 16.78 8.26 13.90
CA ARG A 250 18.02 7.63 14.42
C ARG A 250 18.35 6.31 13.74
N VAL A 251 17.33 5.60 13.26
CA VAL A 251 17.45 4.27 12.61
C VAL A 251 17.43 4.38 11.08
N ARG A 252 16.81 5.43 10.56
CA ARG A 252 16.69 5.68 9.11
C ARG A 252 18.06 5.69 8.43
N GLN A 253 18.16 4.98 7.30
CA GLN A 253 19.38 4.98 6.50
C GLN A 253 19.72 6.39 5.99
N PRO A 254 20.98 6.82 6.10
CA PRO A 254 21.40 8.11 5.52
C PRO A 254 21.08 8.16 4.02
N PHE A 255 20.53 9.29 3.56
CA PHE A 255 20.21 9.52 2.15
C PHE A 255 19.25 8.48 1.53
N ASN A 256 18.33 7.91 2.30
CA ASN A 256 17.41 6.87 1.84
C ASN A 256 16.45 7.30 0.74
N CYS A 257 16.18 8.60 0.57
CA CYS A 257 15.37 9.14 -0.51
C CYS A 257 16.27 9.78 -1.58
N ASN A 258 16.13 9.35 -2.84
CA ASN A 258 16.94 9.87 -3.93
C ASN A 258 16.49 11.26 -4.40
N SER A 259 17.39 11.99 -5.07
CA SER A 259 17.15 13.37 -5.50
C SER A 259 15.95 13.52 -6.44
N LEU A 260 15.76 12.58 -7.37
CA LEU A 260 14.61 12.60 -8.30
C LEU A 260 13.29 12.40 -7.57
N ALA A 261 13.29 11.54 -6.55
CA ALA A 261 12.12 11.32 -5.70
C ALA A 261 11.75 12.57 -4.89
N LEU A 262 12.75 13.23 -4.26
CA LEU A 262 12.51 14.42 -3.45
C LEU A 262 11.94 15.55 -4.30
N THR A 263 12.56 15.86 -5.43
CA THR A 263 12.10 16.96 -6.29
C THR A 263 10.74 16.70 -6.92
N SER A 264 10.48 15.45 -7.34
CA SER A 264 9.18 15.06 -7.88
C SER A 264 8.07 15.10 -6.82
N ALA A 265 8.39 14.67 -5.60
CA ALA A 265 7.46 14.70 -4.48
C ALA A 265 7.02 16.13 -4.15
N ILE A 266 7.95 17.09 -4.14
CA ILE A 266 7.63 18.51 -3.95
C ILE A 266 6.67 19.00 -5.05
N ALA A 267 6.94 18.65 -6.31
CA ALA A 267 6.09 19.03 -7.44
C ALA A 267 4.66 18.47 -7.30
N VAL A 268 4.49 17.17 -6.98
CA VAL A 268 3.16 16.54 -6.88
C VAL A 268 2.40 16.97 -5.63
N MET A 269 3.08 17.38 -4.56
CA MET A 269 2.41 17.94 -3.38
C MET A 269 1.61 19.21 -3.69
N ASN A 270 1.96 19.92 -4.76
CA ASN A 270 1.28 21.12 -5.21
C ASN A 270 0.33 20.87 -6.40
N ASP A 271 0.15 19.62 -6.84
CA ASP A 271 -0.65 19.26 -8.03
C ASP A 271 -1.92 18.50 -7.64
N ASP A 272 -2.80 19.15 -6.87
CA ASP A 272 -4.06 18.57 -6.42
C ASP A 272 -4.98 18.20 -7.58
N ALA A 273 -4.92 18.94 -8.69
CA ALA A 273 -5.73 18.67 -9.87
C ALA A 273 -5.41 17.32 -10.51
N PHE A 274 -4.14 16.92 -10.54
CA PHE A 274 -3.74 15.60 -11.02
C PHE A 274 -4.28 14.49 -10.10
N VAL A 275 -4.11 14.63 -8.79
CA VAL A 275 -4.58 13.63 -7.81
C VAL A 275 -6.10 13.48 -7.88
N GLU A 276 -6.85 14.59 -7.99
CA GLU A 276 -8.32 14.53 -8.11
C GLU A 276 -8.75 13.87 -9.43
N LYS A 277 -8.08 14.16 -10.54
CA LYS A 277 -8.34 13.48 -11.82
C LYS A 277 -8.16 11.97 -11.71
N VAL A 278 -7.10 11.52 -11.03
CA VAL A 278 -6.82 10.09 -10.80
C VAL A 278 -7.90 9.47 -9.91
N ALA A 279 -8.26 10.13 -8.81
CA ALA A 279 -9.28 9.65 -7.88
C ALA A 279 -10.68 9.59 -8.53
N GLU A 280 -11.03 10.58 -9.37
CA GLU A 280 -12.31 10.58 -10.08
C GLU A 280 -12.40 9.46 -11.10
N ASN A 281 -11.36 9.24 -11.92
CA ASN A 281 -11.31 8.08 -12.81
C ASN A 281 -11.50 6.77 -12.03
N ASN A 282 -10.82 6.64 -10.88
CA ASN A 282 -10.96 5.45 -10.05
C ASN A 282 -12.41 5.25 -9.57
N ARG A 283 -13.08 6.30 -9.12
CA ARG A 283 -14.48 6.22 -8.66
C ARG A 283 -15.42 5.77 -9.79
N GLN A 284 -15.27 6.36 -10.97
CA GLN A 284 -16.11 6.04 -12.14
C GLN A 284 -15.86 4.61 -12.61
N GLU A 285 -14.63 4.21 -12.74
CA GLU A 285 -14.25 2.88 -13.21
C GLU A 285 -14.54 1.79 -12.17
N MET A 286 -14.37 2.06 -10.88
CA MET A 286 -14.76 1.13 -9.81
C MET A 286 -16.25 0.78 -9.92
N LYS A 287 -17.11 1.77 -10.14
CA LYS A 287 -18.55 1.53 -10.34
C LYS A 287 -18.83 0.63 -11.55
N ARG A 288 -18.04 0.76 -12.63
CA ARG A 288 -18.15 -0.13 -13.80
C ARG A 288 -17.77 -1.58 -13.45
N TYR A 289 -16.71 -1.78 -12.65
CA TYR A 289 -16.35 -3.12 -12.15
C TYR A 289 -17.44 -3.72 -11.28
N GLU A 290 -17.98 -2.97 -10.34
CA GLU A 290 -19.07 -3.41 -9.46
C GLU A 290 -20.31 -3.79 -10.29
N THR A 291 -20.71 -2.96 -11.26
CA THR A 291 -21.82 -3.22 -12.17
C THR A 291 -21.57 -4.50 -13.00
N PHE A 292 -20.37 -4.65 -13.55
CA PHE A 292 -19.97 -5.85 -14.28
C PHE A 292 -20.07 -7.11 -13.43
N CYS A 293 -19.54 -7.07 -12.21
CA CYS A 293 -19.63 -8.21 -11.30
C CYS A 293 -21.08 -8.59 -10.98
N GLN A 294 -21.93 -7.59 -10.72
CA GLN A 294 -23.36 -7.80 -10.45
C GLN A 294 -24.09 -8.39 -11.66
N GLU A 295 -23.84 -7.87 -12.86
CA GLU A 295 -24.44 -8.35 -14.12
C GLU A 295 -24.13 -9.82 -14.38
N TYR A 296 -22.91 -10.26 -14.09
CA TYR A 296 -22.47 -11.63 -14.36
C TYR A 296 -22.45 -12.54 -13.12
N GLY A 297 -23.00 -12.08 -11.98
CA GLY A 297 -23.11 -12.90 -10.76
C GLY A 297 -21.75 -13.27 -10.14
N LEU A 298 -20.75 -12.40 -10.29
CA LEU A 298 -19.44 -12.54 -9.69
C LEU A 298 -19.42 -11.87 -8.32
N ASP A 299 -18.97 -12.58 -7.29
CA ASP A 299 -18.79 -12.01 -5.97
C ASP A 299 -17.51 -11.15 -5.93
N PHE A 300 -17.56 -10.05 -5.22
CA PHE A 300 -16.42 -9.17 -5.02
C PHE A 300 -16.41 -8.56 -3.62
N ILE A 301 -15.26 -8.12 -3.19
CA ILE A 301 -15.11 -7.40 -1.92
C ILE A 301 -15.21 -5.89 -2.23
N PRO A 302 -16.18 -5.15 -1.64
CA PRO A 302 -16.27 -3.71 -1.80
C PRO A 302 -14.97 -3.02 -1.41
N SER A 303 -14.45 -2.14 -2.28
CA SER A 303 -13.13 -1.55 -2.12
C SER A 303 -13.16 -0.03 -2.12
N LYS A 304 -12.35 0.57 -1.24
CA LYS A 304 -12.04 2.01 -1.22
C LYS A 304 -10.63 2.32 -1.75
N GLY A 305 -9.92 1.30 -2.28
CA GLY A 305 -8.63 1.48 -2.96
C GLY A 305 -8.77 1.70 -4.46
N ASN A 306 -7.63 1.61 -5.17
CA ASN A 306 -7.60 1.64 -6.63
C ASN A 306 -7.51 0.22 -7.24
N PHE A 307 -8.20 -0.70 -6.64
CA PHE A 307 -8.30 -2.10 -7.04
C PHE A 307 -9.59 -2.71 -6.53
N ILE A 308 -10.01 -3.81 -7.16
CA ILE A 308 -11.12 -4.66 -6.71
C ILE A 308 -10.63 -6.10 -6.59
N THR A 309 -11.14 -6.83 -5.60
CA THR A 309 -10.85 -8.26 -5.42
C THR A 309 -12.09 -9.06 -5.71
N ILE A 310 -12.02 -9.91 -6.74
CA ILE A 310 -13.13 -10.74 -7.23
C ILE A 310 -12.93 -12.17 -6.74
N ASP A 311 -13.99 -12.77 -6.18
CA ASP A 311 -14.06 -14.17 -5.76
C ASP A 311 -14.73 -14.99 -6.88
N PHE A 312 -14.00 -15.93 -7.45
CA PHE A 312 -14.51 -16.80 -8.52
C PHE A 312 -15.17 -18.08 -8.00
N LYS A 313 -15.20 -18.31 -6.68
CA LYS A 313 -15.71 -19.56 -6.05
C LYS A 313 -15.05 -20.85 -6.56
N GLN A 314 -13.95 -20.72 -7.25
CA GLN A 314 -13.10 -21.79 -7.77
C GLN A 314 -11.65 -21.33 -7.82
N PRO A 315 -10.67 -22.23 -7.93
CA PRO A 315 -9.26 -21.84 -8.03
C PRO A 315 -9.03 -20.79 -9.10
N ALA A 316 -8.45 -19.65 -8.72
CA ALA A 316 -8.23 -18.51 -9.60
C ALA A 316 -7.00 -18.67 -10.52
N ALA A 317 -6.09 -19.61 -10.23
CA ALA A 317 -4.89 -19.81 -11.02
C ALA A 317 -5.17 -20.15 -12.49
N PRO A 318 -6.09 -21.06 -12.85
CA PRO A 318 -6.42 -21.32 -14.27
C PRO A 318 -7.04 -20.09 -14.97
N ILE A 319 -7.82 -19.29 -14.24
CA ILE A 319 -8.42 -18.05 -14.77
C ILE A 319 -7.31 -17.04 -15.03
N TYR A 320 -6.37 -16.88 -14.11
CA TYR A 320 -5.19 -16.02 -14.28
C TYR A 320 -4.38 -16.41 -15.51
N ASP A 321 -4.07 -17.70 -15.68
CA ASP A 321 -3.30 -18.20 -16.83
C ASP A 321 -4.03 -17.96 -18.16
N ALA A 322 -5.36 -18.06 -18.16
CA ALA A 322 -6.18 -17.77 -19.34
C ALA A 322 -6.19 -16.26 -19.65
N LEU A 323 -6.28 -15.38 -18.61
CA LEU A 323 -6.19 -13.93 -18.79
C LEU A 323 -4.82 -13.49 -19.34
N LEU A 324 -3.73 -14.13 -18.93
CA LEU A 324 -2.40 -13.86 -19.49
C LEU A 324 -2.37 -14.12 -21.01
N ARG A 325 -3.02 -15.18 -21.51
CA ARG A 325 -3.12 -15.48 -22.94
C ARG A 325 -3.96 -14.46 -23.70
N GLU A 326 -4.89 -13.78 -23.04
CA GLU A 326 -5.65 -12.67 -23.59
C GLU A 326 -4.93 -11.31 -23.46
N GLY A 327 -3.66 -11.31 -22.98
CA GLY A 327 -2.85 -10.12 -22.81
C GLY A 327 -3.30 -9.23 -21.64
N VAL A 328 -3.80 -9.84 -20.56
CA VAL A 328 -4.23 -9.12 -19.36
C VAL A 328 -3.50 -9.70 -18.13
N ILE A 329 -2.73 -8.86 -17.46
CA ILE A 329 -2.00 -9.22 -16.24
C ILE A 329 -2.75 -8.66 -15.03
N VAL A 330 -3.23 -9.53 -14.16
CA VAL A 330 -3.85 -9.20 -12.88
C VAL A 330 -3.04 -9.80 -11.72
N ARG A 331 -3.47 -9.61 -10.48
CA ARG A 331 -2.72 -10.10 -9.31
C ARG A 331 -3.38 -11.33 -8.68
N PRO A 332 -2.76 -12.53 -8.77
CA PRO A 332 -3.12 -13.65 -7.92
C PRO A 332 -2.80 -13.35 -6.45
N ILE A 333 -3.71 -13.69 -5.54
CA ILE A 333 -3.56 -13.44 -4.10
C ILE A 333 -3.68 -14.71 -3.27
N ALA A 334 -3.37 -15.86 -3.85
CA ALA A 334 -3.32 -17.14 -3.13
C ALA A 334 -2.35 -17.10 -1.94
N GLY A 335 -1.24 -16.36 -2.06
CA GLY A 335 -0.28 -16.16 -0.98
C GLY A 335 -0.83 -15.45 0.26
N TYR A 336 -1.98 -14.80 0.16
CA TYR A 336 -2.74 -14.24 1.29
C TYR A 336 -3.74 -15.25 1.90
N GLY A 337 -3.73 -16.52 1.45
CA GLY A 337 -4.78 -17.49 1.83
C GLY A 337 -6.10 -17.30 1.07
N MET A 338 -6.06 -16.66 -0.10
CA MET A 338 -7.21 -16.33 -0.95
C MET A 338 -7.07 -16.98 -2.35
N PRO A 339 -7.05 -18.33 -2.46
CA PRO A 339 -6.72 -19.02 -3.71
C PRO A 339 -7.78 -18.88 -4.80
N ASN A 340 -9.02 -18.51 -4.45
CA ASN A 340 -10.13 -18.33 -5.38
C ASN A 340 -10.29 -16.90 -5.88
N HIS A 341 -9.38 -16.00 -5.47
CA HIS A 341 -9.51 -14.57 -5.73
C HIS A 341 -8.41 -14.05 -6.65
N LEU A 342 -8.77 -13.06 -7.46
CA LEU A 342 -7.81 -12.20 -8.15
C LEU A 342 -8.06 -10.75 -7.73
N ARG A 343 -6.98 -10.00 -7.54
CA ARG A 343 -7.05 -8.55 -7.34
C ARG A 343 -6.74 -7.86 -8.66
N ILE A 344 -7.62 -6.98 -9.08
CA ILE A 344 -7.54 -6.23 -10.32
C ILE A 344 -7.35 -4.75 -10.00
N SER A 345 -6.26 -4.14 -10.47
CA SER A 345 -6.06 -2.69 -10.38
C SER A 345 -7.03 -1.96 -11.31
N ILE A 346 -7.52 -0.82 -10.89
CA ILE A 346 -8.39 0.01 -11.71
C ILE A 346 -7.53 0.81 -12.69
N GLY A 347 -7.71 0.55 -13.98
CA GLY A 347 -7.01 1.20 -15.09
C GLY A 347 -7.77 2.36 -15.71
N LEU A 348 -7.34 2.77 -16.90
CA LEU A 348 -8.09 3.64 -17.76
C LEU A 348 -9.30 2.90 -18.38
N PRO A 349 -10.34 3.60 -18.86
CA PRO A 349 -11.53 2.96 -19.44
C PRO A 349 -11.20 1.88 -20.45
N GLN A 350 -10.29 2.13 -21.40
CA GLN A 350 -9.90 1.18 -22.43
C GLN A 350 -9.12 -0.04 -21.88
N GLU A 351 -8.38 0.12 -20.80
CA GLU A 351 -7.67 -0.98 -20.13
C GLU A 351 -8.66 -1.89 -19.40
N ASN A 352 -9.63 -1.28 -18.74
CA ASN A 352 -10.71 -2.00 -18.06
C ASN A 352 -11.64 -2.71 -19.06
N ASP A 353 -11.95 -2.09 -20.21
CA ASP A 353 -12.71 -2.73 -21.29
C ASP A 353 -12.02 -4.01 -21.79
N LYS A 354 -10.70 -3.97 -21.94
CA LYS A 354 -9.92 -5.14 -22.31
C LYS A 354 -10.02 -6.25 -21.28
N PHE A 355 -9.93 -5.91 -19.99
CA PHE A 355 -10.13 -6.88 -18.89
C PHE A 355 -11.54 -7.49 -18.93
N PHE A 356 -12.59 -6.67 -19.07
CA PHE A 356 -13.97 -7.17 -19.11
C PHE A 356 -14.19 -8.12 -20.30
N ASN A 357 -13.68 -7.77 -21.47
CA ASN A 357 -13.79 -8.62 -22.66
C ASN A 357 -13.01 -9.93 -22.51
N ALA A 358 -11.80 -9.88 -21.97
CA ALA A 358 -11.00 -11.05 -21.68
C ALA A 358 -11.68 -11.96 -20.66
N LEU A 359 -12.21 -11.41 -19.57
CA LEU A 359 -12.87 -12.19 -18.52
C LEU A 359 -14.17 -12.84 -19.03
N LYS A 360 -14.96 -12.12 -19.83
CA LYS A 360 -16.15 -12.71 -20.51
C LYS A 360 -15.79 -13.93 -21.34
N LYS A 361 -14.71 -13.84 -22.12
CA LYS A 361 -14.22 -14.94 -22.95
C LYS A 361 -13.73 -16.12 -22.11
N VAL A 362 -12.91 -15.84 -21.10
CA VAL A 362 -12.32 -16.87 -20.22
C VAL A 362 -13.38 -17.65 -19.44
N LEU A 363 -14.40 -16.97 -18.94
CA LEU A 363 -15.47 -17.56 -18.14
C LEU A 363 -16.72 -17.93 -18.97
N ASN A 364 -16.72 -17.72 -20.30
CA ASN A 364 -17.88 -17.92 -21.18
C ASN A 364 -19.15 -17.17 -20.71
N LEU A 365 -19.01 -15.95 -20.23
CA LEU A 365 -20.11 -15.12 -19.75
C LEU A 365 -20.92 -14.54 -20.91
N GLY A 366 -22.25 -14.51 -20.80
CA GLY A 366 -23.12 -13.91 -21.78
C GLY A 366 -23.43 -14.77 -23.00
N LYS A 367 -23.20 -16.09 -22.96
CA LYS A 367 -23.66 -17.09 -23.95
C LYS A 367 -25.00 -17.66 -23.54
#